data_efd0ec6a763c6eb66cb0bc68152cc23a
#
_entry.id   efd0ec6a763c6eb66cb0bc68152cc23a
#
_cell.length_a   1.000
_cell.length_b   1.000
_cell.length_c   1.000
_cell.angle_alpha   90.00
_cell.angle_beta   90.00
_cell.angle_gamma   90.00
#
_symmetry.space_group_name_H-M   'P 1'
#
loop_
_entity.id
_entity.type
_entity.pdbx_description
1 polymer ?
#
loop_
_entity_poly.entity_id
_entity_poly.type
_entity_poly.pdbx_seq_one_letter_code
_entity_poly.pdbx_strand_id
1 'polypeptide(L)'
;MATLILLNKTELPKGTPSEALVAVWDKGSVPDGQISIPVELNERLLPIRDDLAAWTYETGCARINGKLLEEHLRADDNLSMWWCSTLVEKHPKVTHNLFPALKLRALELLLDEKGVTRLELCAAAGADPWMEDVLGRFCKATGREFAVRRIGGAEAAQPEGLKAKLKACYYRLPAPVKALVRFPAWLWIVRRRLPRTPLSRPALPEGVKPASIVTYFPNIDMAAAKNGRFRSR
;
A
#
# COMPACT_ATOMS: atom_id res chain seq x y z
N MET A 1 -15.36 -3.06 -29.05
CA MET A 1 -14.77 -3.36 -27.73
C MET A 1 -14.36 -2.06 -27.07
N ALA A 2 -14.89 -1.75 -25.91
CA ALA A 2 -14.52 -0.51 -25.22
C ALA A 2 -13.13 -0.65 -24.60
N THR A 3 -12.27 0.34 -24.87
CA THR A 3 -10.90 0.38 -24.38
C THR A 3 -10.72 1.57 -23.44
N LEU A 4 -10.09 1.34 -22.29
CA LEU A 4 -9.63 2.39 -21.39
C LEU A 4 -8.12 2.50 -21.45
N ILE A 5 -7.63 3.71 -21.69
CA ILE A 5 -6.21 4.05 -21.65
C ILE A 5 -5.90 4.67 -20.29
N LEU A 6 -5.06 4.01 -19.51
CA LEU A 6 -4.65 4.47 -18.19
C LEU A 6 -3.29 5.16 -18.25
N LEU A 7 -3.26 6.44 -17.93
CA LEU A 7 -2.03 7.24 -17.91
C LEU A 7 -1.38 7.18 -16.52
N ASN A 8 -0.11 6.74 -16.48
CA ASN A 8 0.70 6.77 -15.27
C ASN A 8 1.87 7.74 -15.45
N LYS A 9 1.69 8.97 -14.95
CA LYS A 9 2.71 10.06 -15.00
C LYS A 9 3.20 10.39 -16.42
N THR A 10 2.35 10.16 -17.40
CA THR A 10 2.67 10.41 -18.81
C THR A 10 1.61 11.32 -19.43
N GLU A 11 1.94 11.91 -20.54
CA GLU A 11 0.99 12.62 -21.38
C GLU A 11 0.23 11.64 -22.27
N LEU A 12 -0.89 12.12 -22.81
CA LEU A 12 -1.68 11.33 -23.74
C LEU A 12 -0.89 11.06 -25.02
N PRO A 13 -0.75 9.79 -25.45
CA PRO A 13 -0.01 9.47 -26.67
C PRO A 13 -0.65 10.10 -27.91
N LYS A 14 0.19 10.61 -28.82
CA LYS A 14 -0.28 11.03 -30.14
C LYS A 14 -0.92 9.85 -30.87
N GLY A 15 -2.05 10.09 -31.51
CA GLY A 15 -2.79 9.03 -32.23
C GLY A 15 -3.67 8.16 -31.33
N THR A 16 -3.98 8.61 -30.11
CA THR A 16 -5.03 7.99 -29.30
C THR A 16 -6.38 8.07 -30.03
N PRO A 17 -7.12 6.95 -30.16
CA PRO A 17 -8.44 6.98 -30.75
C PRO A 17 -9.38 7.90 -29.97
N SER A 18 -10.17 8.72 -30.68
CA SER A 18 -11.12 9.67 -30.06
C SER A 18 -12.20 8.98 -29.24
N GLU A 19 -12.48 7.71 -29.51
CA GLU A 19 -13.47 6.91 -28.82
C GLU A 19 -12.92 6.21 -27.56
N ALA A 20 -11.61 6.22 -27.33
CA ALA A 20 -11.01 5.59 -26.19
C ALA A 20 -11.25 6.42 -24.92
N LEU A 21 -11.71 5.76 -23.85
CA LEU A 21 -11.75 6.38 -22.54
C LEU A 21 -10.34 6.59 -22.02
N VAL A 22 -10.06 7.77 -21.48
CA VAL A 22 -8.74 8.10 -20.94
C VAL A 22 -8.86 8.34 -19.43
N ALA A 23 -8.11 7.60 -18.64
CA ALA A 23 -8.05 7.78 -17.19
C ALA A 23 -6.63 8.10 -16.73
N VAL A 24 -6.52 8.85 -15.62
CA VAL A 24 -5.25 9.26 -15.03
C VAL A 24 -5.15 8.72 -13.63
N TRP A 25 -4.05 7.99 -13.34
CA TRP A 25 -3.88 7.25 -12.09
C TRP A 25 -3.61 8.11 -10.85
N ASP A 26 -2.80 9.17 -10.97
CA ASP A 26 -2.27 9.90 -9.80
C ASP A 26 -2.69 11.37 -9.70
N LYS A 27 -3.40 11.91 -10.67
CA LYS A 27 -3.79 13.33 -10.67
C LYS A 27 -5.26 13.51 -10.32
N GLY A 28 -5.55 14.39 -9.34
CA GLY A 28 -6.91 14.77 -8.97
C GLY A 28 -7.55 15.77 -9.94
N SER A 29 -6.75 16.62 -10.61
CA SER A 29 -7.22 17.52 -11.65
C SER A 29 -6.68 17.06 -13.00
N VAL A 30 -7.57 16.87 -13.96
CA VAL A 30 -7.29 16.36 -15.31
C VAL A 30 -7.98 17.24 -16.34
N PRO A 31 -7.52 17.28 -17.60
CA PRO A 31 -8.19 17.96 -18.69
C PRO A 31 -9.62 17.43 -18.92
N ASP A 32 -10.46 18.26 -19.55
CA ASP A 32 -11.82 17.88 -19.93
C ASP A 32 -11.81 16.62 -20.81
N GLY A 33 -12.76 15.73 -20.55
CA GLY A 33 -12.87 14.44 -21.24
C GLY A 33 -11.95 13.34 -20.72
N GLN A 34 -11.10 13.61 -19.73
CA GLN A 34 -10.31 12.59 -19.02
C GLN A 34 -10.94 12.27 -17.66
N ILE A 35 -10.72 11.06 -17.20
CA ILE A 35 -11.23 10.56 -15.92
C ILE A 35 -10.08 10.56 -14.90
N SER A 36 -10.30 11.11 -13.73
CA SER A 36 -9.34 11.06 -12.62
C SER A 36 -9.66 9.89 -11.70
N ILE A 37 -8.79 8.89 -11.60
CA ILE A 37 -9.00 7.77 -10.65
C ILE A 37 -9.08 8.23 -9.20
N PRO A 38 -8.30 9.23 -8.72
CA PRO A 38 -8.51 9.80 -7.39
C PRO A 38 -9.89 10.43 -7.16
N VAL A 39 -10.47 11.07 -8.17
CA VAL A 39 -11.83 11.64 -8.09
C VAL A 39 -12.88 10.52 -8.05
N GLU A 40 -12.78 9.54 -8.94
CA GLU A 40 -13.63 8.34 -8.94
C GLU A 40 -13.60 7.62 -7.58
N LEU A 41 -12.41 7.48 -7.00
CA LEU A 41 -12.26 6.92 -5.65
C LEU A 41 -13.01 7.74 -4.61
N ASN A 42 -12.90 9.07 -4.66
CA ASN A 42 -13.53 9.95 -3.68
C ASN A 42 -15.07 9.91 -3.80
N GLU A 43 -15.59 9.90 -5.01
CA GLU A 43 -17.05 9.82 -5.28
C GLU A 43 -17.66 8.49 -4.83
N ARG A 44 -16.88 7.41 -4.90
CA ARG A 44 -17.27 6.04 -4.52
C ARG A 44 -16.69 5.61 -3.16
N LEU A 45 -16.23 6.56 -2.35
CA LEU A 45 -15.47 6.25 -1.14
C LEU A 45 -16.25 5.37 -0.14
N LEU A 46 -17.53 5.66 0.06
CA LEU A 46 -18.34 4.91 1.03
C LEU A 46 -18.51 3.43 0.67
N PRO A 47 -19.00 3.06 -0.53
CA PRO A 47 -19.11 1.65 -0.92
C PRO A 47 -17.73 0.95 -0.95
N ILE A 48 -16.68 1.62 -1.42
CA ILE A 48 -15.32 1.04 -1.45
C ILE A 48 -14.80 0.80 -0.02
N ARG A 49 -15.09 1.69 0.92
CA ARG A 49 -14.76 1.51 2.34
C ARG A 49 -15.45 0.28 2.92
N ASP A 50 -16.71 0.13 2.63
CA ASP A 50 -17.52 -0.98 3.14
C ASP A 50 -17.07 -2.32 2.52
N ASP A 51 -16.77 -2.35 1.22
CA ASP A 51 -16.14 -3.50 0.54
C ASP A 51 -14.80 -3.88 1.19
N LEU A 52 -13.93 -2.89 1.46
CA LEU A 52 -12.65 -3.14 2.12
C LEU A 52 -12.83 -3.70 3.53
N ALA A 53 -13.82 -3.20 4.26
CA ALA A 53 -14.11 -3.71 5.61
C ALA A 53 -14.60 -5.16 5.56
N ALA A 54 -15.53 -5.46 4.67
CA ALA A 54 -16.03 -6.82 4.43
C ALA A 54 -14.90 -7.76 4.01
N TRP A 55 -14.12 -7.38 3.00
CA TRP A 55 -12.98 -8.17 2.53
C TRP A 55 -11.94 -8.44 3.64
N THR A 56 -11.65 -7.45 4.47
CA THR A 56 -10.70 -7.61 5.58
C THR A 56 -11.24 -8.63 6.59
N TYR A 57 -12.53 -8.54 6.94
CA TYR A 57 -13.17 -9.48 7.84
C TYR A 57 -13.19 -10.90 7.27
N GLU A 58 -13.65 -11.06 6.04
CA GLU A 58 -13.71 -12.35 5.33
C GLU A 58 -12.34 -13.01 5.21
N THR A 59 -11.30 -12.20 4.95
CA THR A 59 -9.92 -12.71 4.90
C THR A 59 -9.48 -13.28 6.25
N GLY A 60 -9.80 -12.60 7.37
CA GLY A 60 -9.52 -13.12 8.72
C GLY A 60 -10.27 -14.42 9.02
N CYS A 61 -11.48 -14.54 8.49
CA CYS A 61 -12.33 -15.74 8.61
C CYS A 61 -12.01 -16.83 7.57
N ALA A 62 -11.10 -16.60 6.64
CA ALA A 62 -10.72 -17.60 5.65
C ALA A 62 -10.10 -18.84 6.33
N ARG A 63 -10.50 -20.03 5.88
CA ARG A 63 -9.98 -21.29 6.44
C ARG A 63 -8.73 -21.74 5.69
N ILE A 64 -7.65 -21.92 6.45
CA ILE A 64 -6.37 -22.47 5.97
C ILE A 64 -6.12 -23.75 6.77
N ASN A 65 -6.01 -24.88 6.10
CA ASN A 65 -5.82 -26.20 6.75
C ASN A 65 -6.84 -26.46 7.87
N GLY A 66 -8.12 -26.09 7.67
CA GLY A 66 -9.23 -26.35 8.58
C GLY A 66 -9.40 -25.33 9.73
N LYS A 67 -8.45 -24.41 9.94
CA LYS A 67 -8.53 -23.34 10.95
C LYS A 67 -8.73 -21.97 10.30
N LEU A 68 -9.35 -21.04 11.02
CA LEU A 68 -9.45 -19.66 10.56
C LEU A 68 -8.06 -19.00 10.51
N LEU A 69 -7.84 -18.09 9.58
CA LEU A 69 -6.59 -17.33 9.50
C LEU A 69 -6.31 -16.59 10.81
N GLU A 70 -7.32 -15.98 11.41
CA GLU A 70 -7.19 -15.31 12.70
C GLU A 70 -6.78 -16.26 13.84
N GLU A 71 -7.21 -17.54 13.79
CA GLU A 71 -6.80 -18.56 14.76
C GLU A 71 -5.35 -18.98 14.59
N HIS A 72 -4.85 -19.04 13.35
CA HIS A 72 -3.42 -19.30 13.08
C HIS A 72 -2.50 -18.21 13.64
N LEU A 73 -3.01 -17.00 13.77
CA LEU A 73 -2.27 -15.83 14.26
C LEU A 73 -2.56 -15.53 15.74
N ARG A 74 -3.22 -16.46 16.46
CA ARG A 74 -3.55 -16.28 17.87
C ARG A 74 -2.32 -16.44 18.75
N ALA A 75 -2.11 -15.47 19.64
CA ALA A 75 -1.11 -15.52 20.69
C ALA A 75 -1.64 -16.27 21.94
N ASP A 76 -0.76 -16.54 22.91
CA ASP A 76 -1.10 -17.31 24.13
C ASP A 76 -2.20 -16.68 24.99
N ASP A 77 -2.39 -15.36 24.88
CA ASP A 77 -3.40 -14.57 25.58
C ASP A 77 -4.77 -14.49 24.85
N ASN A 78 -4.97 -15.34 23.85
CA ASN A 78 -6.13 -15.34 22.96
C ASN A 78 -6.27 -14.11 22.05
N LEU A 79 -5.31 -13.18 22.05
CA LEU A 79 -5.27 -12.08 21.09
C LEU A 79 -4.77 -12.59 19.74
N SER A 80 -5.55 -12.39 18.69
CA SER A 80 -5.08 -12.68 17.34
C SER A 80 -4.26 -11.50 16.79
N MET A 81 -3.03 -11.79 16.36
CA MET A 81 -2.17 -10.82 15.67
C MET A 81 -2.75 -10.37 14.33
N TRP A 82 -3.79 -11.04 13.84
CA TRP A 82 -4.56 -10.59 12.69
C TRP A 82 -5.05 -9.15 12.88
N TRP A 83 -5.63 -8.86 14.05
CA TRP A 83 -6.19 -7.55 14.38
C TRP A 83 -5.12 -6.44 14.54
N CYS A 84 -3.87 -6.84 14.72
CA CYS A 84 -2.72 -5.93 14.77
C CYS A 84 -2.00 -5.84 13.40
N SER A 85 -2.54 -6.49 12.36
CA SER A 85 -1.93 -6.46 11.03
C SER A 85 -2.16 -5.13 10.33
N THR A 86 -1.27 -4.78 9.41
CA THR A 86 -1.39 -3.56 8.60
C THR A 86 -2.63 -3.56 7.69
N LEU A 87 -3.19 -4.73 7.38
CA LEU A 87 -4.43 -4.86 6.62
C LEU A 87 -5.64 -4.37 7.44
N VAL A 88 -5.66 -4.68 8.73
CA VAL A 88 -6.73 -4.25 9.64
C VAL A 88 -6.54 -2.80 10.08
N GLU A 89 -5.31 -2.36 10.31
CA GLU A 89 -4.99 -1.01 10.77
C GLU A 89 -5.45 0.08 9.79
N LYS A 90 -5.45 -0.19 8.50
CA LYS A 90 -5.92 0.73 7.43
C LYS A 90 -5.33 2.14 7.51
N HIS A 91 -4.12 2.28 8.09
CA HIS A 91 -3.49 3.60 8.24
C HIS A 91 -2.65 3.93 6.99
N PRO A 92 -2.95 5.01 6.27
CA PRO A 92 -2.34 5.29 4.95
C PRO A 92 -0.82 5.52 5.01
N LYS A 93 -0.28 5.97 6.13
CA LYS A 93 1.18 6.15 6.31
C LYS A 93 1.92 4.85 6.63
N VAL A 94 1.22 3.85 7.17
CA VAL A 94 1.80 2.56 7.54
C VAL A 94 1.55 1.54 6.45
N THR A 95 0.33 1.51 5.92
CA THR A 95 -0.08 0.62 4.84
C THR A 95 0.08 1.32 3.50
N HIS A 96 1.30 1.35 2.97
CA HIS A 96 1.63 2.07 1.73
C HIS A 96 0.82 1.63 0.52
N ASN A 97 0.34 0.39 0.50
CA ASN A 97 -0.45 -0.17 -0.60
C ASN A 97 -1.96 0.03 -0.43
N LEU A 98 -2.41 0.68 0.64
CA LEU A 98 -3.85 0.91 0.86
C LEU A 98 -4.47 1.76 -0.24
N PHE A 99 -3.91 2.93 -0.53
CA PHE A 99 -4.43 3.79 -1.60
C PHE A 99 -4.39 3.16 -2.99
N PRO A 100 -3.29 2.51 -3.42
CA PRO A 100 -3.30 1.71 -4.64
C PRO A 100 -4.40 0.66 -4.70
N ALA A 101 -4.67 -0.06 -3.62
CA ALA A 101 -5.74 -1.05 -3.55
C ALA A 101 -7.14 -0.41 -3.70
N LEU A 102 -7.38 0.71 -3.01
CA LEU A 102 -8.64 1.46 -3.15
C LEU A 102 -8.83 2.02 -4.57
N LYS A 103 -7.76 2.53 -5.20
CA LYS A 103 -7.79 2.98 -6.60
C LYS A 103 -8.09 1.83 -7.57
N LEU A 104 -7.54 0.63 -7.33
CA LEU A 104 -7.85 -0.54 -8.14
C LEU A 104 -9.33 -0.90 -8.04
N ARG A 105 -9.93 -0.81 -6.85
CA ARG A 105 -11.36 -1.05 -6.69
C ARG A 105 -12.21 0.01 -7.40
N ALA A 106 -11.82 1.30 -7.29
CA ALA A 106 -12.47 2.37 -8.03
C ALA A 106 -12.36 2.16 -9.54
N LEU A 107 -11.20 1.76 -10.04
CA LEU A 107 -10.96 1.42 -11.44
C LEU A 107 -11.84 0.25 -11.87
N GLU A 108 -11.94 -0.82 -11.06
CA GLU A 108 -12.80 -1.97 -11.36
C GLU A 108 -14.25 -1.55 -11.56
N LEU A 109 -14.81 -0.79 -10.61
CA LEU A 109 -16.16 -0.28 -10.69
C LEU A 109 -16.40 0.61 -11.93
N LEU A 110 -15.41 1.44 -12.27
CA LEU A 110 -15.46 2.26 -13.48
C LEU A 110 -15.45 1.42 -14.76
N LEU A 111 -14.58 0.40 -14.82
CA LEU A 111 -14.48 -0.50 -15.98
C LEU A 111 -15.78 -1.28 -16.20
N ASP A 112 -16.41 -1.74 -15.11
CA ASP A 112 -17.69 -2.45 -15.14
C ASP A 112 -18.81 -1.52 -15.63
N GLU A 113 -18.92 -0.34 -15.06
CA GLU A 113 -19.95 0.66 -15.44
C GLU A 113 -19.85 1.07 -16.91
N LYS A 114 -18.63 1.23 -17.42
CA LYS A 114 -18.39 1.63 -18.81
C LYS A 114 -18.31 0.45 -19.79
N GLY A 115 -18.48 -0.79 -19.33
CA GLY A 115 -18.38 -1.99 -20.15
C GLY A 115 -17.03 -2.17 -20.84
N VAL A 116 -15.93 -1.76 -20.15
CA VAL A 116 -14.58 -1.81 -20.70
C VAL A 116 -14.04 -3.24 -20.66
N THR A 117 -13.62 -3.75 -21.80
CA THR A 117 -13.06 -5.10 -21.96
C THR A 117 -11.55 -5.12 -22.09
N ARG A 118 -10.93 -3.95 -22.40
CA ARG A 118 -9.50 -3.82 -22.59
C ARG A 118 -8.94 -2.62 -21.82
N LEU A 119 -7.90 -2.88 -21.02
CA LEU A 119 -7.13 -1.86 -20.30
C LEU A 119 -5.74 -1.71 -20.95
N GLU A 120 -5.39 -0.51 -21.35
CA GLU A 120 -4.06 -0.19 -21.89
C GLU A 120 -3.35 0.76 -20.93
N LEU A 121 -2.25 0.30 -20.34
CA LEU A 121 -1.39 1.15 -19.49
C LEU A 121 -0.40 1.93 -20.36
N CYS A 122 -0.47 3.24 -20.30
CA CYS A 122 0.54 4.13 -20.85
C CYS A 122 1.55 4.51 -19.77
N ALA A 123 2.78 4.04 -19.90
CA ALA A 123 3.85 4.27 -18.94
C ALA A 123 5.10 4.86 -19.60
N ALA A 124 5.82 5.72 -18.87
CA ALA A 124 7.11 6.21 -19.33
C ALA A 124 8.12 5.07 -19.46
N ALA A 125 9.09 5.19 -20.36
CA ALA A 125 10.23 4.29 -20.39
C ALA A 125 10.94 4.34 -19.03
N GLY A 126 11.16 3.16 -18.38
CA GLY A 126 11.75 3.07 -17.03
C GLY A 126 10.75 3.28 -15.88
N ALA A 127 9.45 3.33 -16.13
CA ALA A 127 8.43 3.32 -15.07
C ALA A 127 8.53 2.05 -14.21
N ASP A 128 8.10 2.17 -12.94
CA ASP A 128 8.13 1.07 -11.98
C ASP A 128 7.32 -0.13 -12.50
N PRO A 129 7.95 -1.31 -12.66
CA PRO A 129 7.28 -2.52 -13.15
C PRO A 129 6.18 -3.03 -12.22
N TRP A 130 6.13 -2.54 -10.97
CA TRP A 130 5.11 -2.92 -10.01
C TRP A 130 3.69 -2.67 -10.52
N MET A 131 3.46 -1.53 -11.14
CA MET A 131 2.12 -1.18 -11.64
C MET A 131 1.69 -2.08 -12.81
N GLU A 132 2.62 -2.47 -13.66
CA GLU A 132 2.35 -3.40 -14.76
C GLU A 132 1.98 -4.79 -14.23
N ASP A 133 2.74 -5.31 -13.26
CA ASP A 133 2.47 -6.60 -12.65
C ASP A 133 1.10 -6.60 -11.96
N VAL A 134 0.79 -5.57 -11.18
CA VAL A 134 -0.48 -5.45 -10.47
C VAL A 134 -1.67 -5.35 -11.43
N LEU A 135 -1.59 -4.46 -12.44
CA LEU A 135 -2.68 -4.30 -13.41
C LEU A 135 -2.82 -5.53 -14.32
N GLY A 136 -1.72 -6.18 -14.67
CA GLY A 136 -1.77 -7.44 -15.43
C GLY A 136 -2.49 -8.55 -14.68
N ARG A 137 -2.19 -8.72 -13.38
CA ARG A 137 -2.91 -9.68 -12.51
C ARG A 137 -4.36 -9.30 -12.31
N PHE A 138 -4.63 -8.02 -12.13
CA PHE A 138 -5.99 -7.50 -11.99
C PHE A 138 -6.82 -7.79 -13.24
N CYS A 139 -6.33 -7.47 -14.44
CA CYS A 139 -7.03 -7.75 -15.69
C CYS A 139 -7.24 -9.26 -15.91
N LYS A 140 -6.23 -10.08 -15.59
CA LYS A 140 -6.36 -11.55 -15.64
C LYS A 140 -7.47 -12.05 -14.70
N ALA A 141 -7.53 -11.54 -13.47
CA ALA A 141 -8.53 -11.93 -12.48
C ALA A 141 -9.95 -11.51 -12.87
N THR A 142 -10.11 -10.39 -13.58
CA THR A 142 -11.39 -9.83 -14.00
C THR A 142 -11.78 -10.17 -15.45
N GLY A 143 -10.98 -11.04 -16.12
CA GLY A 143 -11.27 -11.50 -17.48
C GLY A 143 -11.11 -10.43 -18.56
N ARG A 144 -10.27 -9.40 -18.33
CA ARG A 144 -10.03 -8.30 -19.27
C ARG A 144 -8.71 -8.45 -19.99
N GLU A 145 -8.62 -7.89 -21.19
CA GLU A 145 -7.36 -7.77 -21.90
C GLU A 145 -6.48 -6.69 -21.27
N PHE A 146 -5.18 -6.95 -21.21
CA PHE A 146 -4.19 -6.00 -20.71
C PHE A 146 -3.09 -5.77 -21.73
N ALA A 147 -2.78 -4.50 -21.98
CA ALA A 147 -1.66 -4.08 -22.84
C ALA A 147 -0.85 -2.98 -22.18
N VAL A 148 0.44 -2.91 -22.52
CA VAL A 148 1.33 -1.84 -22.05
C VAL A 148 1.88 -1.10 -23.26
N ARG A 149 1.67 0.24 -23.30
CA ARG A 149 2.28 1.13 -24.28
C ARG A 149 3.34 1.95 -23.60
N ARG A 150 4.59 1.82 -24.06
CA ARG A 150 5.70 2.64 -23.61
C ARG A 150 5.72 3.97 -24.36
N ILE A 151 5.69 5.08 -23.62
CA ILE A 151 5.75 6.43 -24.16
C ILE A 151 7.11 7.02 -23.84
N GLY A 152 7.74 7.64 -24.83
CA GLY A 152 9.06 8.24 -24.71
C GLY A 152 10.15 7.32 -25.24
N GLY A 153 10.83 7.81 -26.28
CA GLY A 153 12.04 7.22 -26.81
C GLY A 153 13.20 7.34 -25.81
N ALA A 154 14.33 6.75 -26.16
CA ALA A 154 15.54 6.51 -25.39
C ALA A 154 16.19 7.69 -24.62
N GLU A 155 15.59 8.88 -24.62
CA GLU A 155 16.17 10.09 -24.00
C GLU A 155 15.91 10.24 -22.49
N ALA A 156 15.03 9.45 -21.88
CA ALA A 156 14.70 9.56 -20.46
C ALA A 156 15.37 8.51 -19.55
N ALA A 157 16.27 7.71 -20.06
CA ALA A 157 17.20 6.99 -19.21
C ALA A 157 18.27 7.97 -18.68
N GLN A 158 17.88 8.82 -17.71
CA GLN A 158 18.92 9.43 -16.88
C GLN A 158 19.78 8.28 -16.36
N PRO A 159 21.12 8.38 -16.46
CA PRO A 159 22.00 7.34 -15.97
C PRO A 159 21.60 7.10 -14.51
N GLU A 160 21.03 5.95 -14.26
CA GLU A 160 20.67 5.53 -12.88
C GLU A 160 21.94 5.68 -12.06
N GLY A 161 21.98 6.71 -11.22
CA GLY A 161 23.12 6.93 -10.35
C GLY A 161 23.34 5.64 -9.54
N LEU A 162 24.58 5.39 -9.12
CA LEU A 162 24.98 4.21 -8.36
C LEU A 162 23.96 3.86 -7.25
N LYS A 163 23.32 4.87 -6.65
CA LYS A 163 22.25 4.73 -5.64
C LYS A 163 21.01 4.01 -6.19
N ALA A 164 20.59 4.29 -7.42
CA ALA A 164 19.41 3.65 -8.00
C ALA A 164 19.70 2.18 -8.35
N LYS A 165 20.90 1.89 -8.86
CA LYS A 165 21.36 0.50 -9.12
C LYS A 165 21.45 -0.30 -7.82
N LEU A 166 22.03 0.28 -6.76
CA LEU A 166 22.09 -0.35 -5.43
C LEU A 166 20.69 -0.58 -4.85
N LYS A 167 19.78 0.37 -5.01
CA LYS A 167 18.37 0.24 -4.58
C LYS A 167 17.67 -0.87 -5.34
N ALA A 168 17.82 -0.95 -6.66
CA ALA A 168 17.24 -2.01 -7.47
C ALA A 168 17.80 -3.39 -7.10
N CYS A 169 19.11 -3.49 -6.88
CA CYS A 169 19.77 -4.70 -6.40
C CYS A 169 19.23 -5.13 -5.03
N TYR A 170 19.10 -4.18 -4.09
CA TYR A 170 18.53 -4.44 -2.76
C TYR A 170 17.10 -5.00 -2.84
N TYR A 171 16.24 -4.44 -3.70
CA TYR A 171 14.85 -4.92 -3.83
C TYR A 171 14.74 -6.33 -4.43
N ARG A 172 15.73 -6.78 -5.20
CA ARG A 172 15.80 -8.15 -5.74
C ARG A 172 16.28 -9.19 -4.74
N LEU A 173 16.87 -8.77 -3.61
CA LEU A 173 17.36 -9.70 -2.60
C LEU A 173 16.21 -10.45 -1.92
N PRO A 174 16.38 -11.72 -1.54
CA PRO A 174 15.44 -12.47 -0.71
C PRO A 174 15.19 -11.78 0.64
N ALA A 175 13.99 -11.96 1.20
CA ALA A 175 13.60 -11.33 2.46
C ALA A 175 14.60 -11.52 3.62
N PRO A 176 15.17 -12.72 3.86
CA PRO A 176 16.15 -12.92 4.94
C PRO A 176 17.44 -12.10 4.73
N VAL A 177 17.91 -11.97 3.48
CA VAL A 177 19.10 -11.17 3.16
C VAL A 177 18.83 -9.68 3.37
N LYS A 178 17.65 -9.20 2.99
CA LYS A 178 17.20 -7.82 3.30
C LYS A 178 17.19 -7.55 4.80
N ALA A 179 16.70 -8.51 5.59
CA ALA A 179 16.68 -8.40 7.04
C ALA A 179 18.09 -8.30 7.62
N LEU A 180 19.04 -9.15 7.18
CA LEU A 180 20.44 -9.11 7.59
C LEU A 180 21.11 -7.76 7.31
N VAL A 181 20.82 -7.12 6.19
CA VAL A 181 21.37 -5.80 5.86
C VAL A 181 20.68 -4.68 6.66
N ARG A 182 19.39 -4.77 6.87
CA ARG A 182 18.59 -3.70 7.48
C ARG A 182 18.64 -3.71 9.01
N PHE A 183 18.76 -4.88 9.60
CA PHE A 183 18.75 -5.05 11.05
C PHE A 183 19.91 -4.35 11.76
N PRO A 184 21.19 -4.47 11.32
CA PRO A 184 22.30 -3.74 11.93
C PRO A 184 22.15 -2.22 11.80
N ALA A 185 21.70 -1.72 10.65
CA ALA A 185 21.45 -0.29 10.43
C ALA A 185 20.35 0.23 11.35
N TRP A 186 19.26 -0.52 11.49
CA TRP A 186 18.16 -0.21 12.40
C TRP A 186 18.62 -0.23 13.85
N LEU A 187 19.38 -1.25 14.27
CA LEU A 187 19.92 -1.37 15.60
C LEU A 187 20.85 -0.20 15.96
N TRP A 188 21.65 0.25 15.01
CA TRP A 188 22.53 1.40 15.19
C TRP A 188 21.74 2.71 15.35
N ILE A 189 20.69 2.92 14.53
CA ILE A 189 19.79 4.08 14.62
C ILE A 189 19.05 4.07 15.96
N VAL A 190 18.49 2.93 16.34
CA VAL A 190 17.74 2.76 17.59
C VAL A 190 18.64 2.98 18.80
N ARG A 191 19.86 2.39 18.84
CA ARG A 191 20.82 2.62 19.92
C ARG A 191 21.23 4.07 20.08
N ARG A 192 21.29 4.84 18.99
CA ARG A 192 21.61 6.28 19.06
C ARG A 192 20.44 7.12 19.55
N ARG A 193 19.21 6.67 19.31
CA ARG A 193 17.98 7.42 19.66
C ARG A 193 17.37 7.05 21.00
N LEU A 194 17.62 5.84 21.48
CA LEU A 194 17.16 5.44 22.81
C LEU A 194 17.96 6.16 23.87
N PRO A 195 17.30 6.74 24.88
CA PRO A 195 17.99 7.28 26.04
C PRO A 195 18.77 6.16 26.74
N ARG A 196 20.01 6.43 27.10
CA ARG A 196 20.89 5.47 27.79
C ARG A 196 20.53 5.22 29.25
N THR A 197 19.50 5.89 29.75
CA THR A 197 18.99 5.66 31.10
C THR A 197 18.29 4.30 31.14
N PRO A 198 18.72 3.39 32.02
CA PRO A 198 17.98 2.16 32.24
C PRO A 198 16.55 2.52 32.68
N LEU A 199 15.56 2.02 31.95
CA LEU A 199 14.19 2.09 32.40
C LEU A 199 14.10 1.29 33.71
N SER A 200 14.01 1.98 34.85
CA SER A 200 13.71 1.33 36.11
C SER A 200 12.35 0.65 35.95
N ARG A 201 12.35 -0.67 35.97
CA ARG A 201 11.07 -1.41 35.99
C ARG A 201 10.36 -1.05 37.29
N PRO A 202 9.14 -0.51 37.26
CA PRO A 202 8.36 -0.39 38.49
C PRO A 202 8.21 -1.77 39.11
N ALA A 203 8.39 -1.86 40.43
CA ALA A 203 8.09 -3.09 41.16
C ALA A 203 6.61 -3.44 40.93
N LEU A 204 6.36 -4.55 40.27
CA LEU A 204 5.00 -5.04 40.03
C LEU A 204 4.56 -5.85 41.26
N PRO A 205 3.28 -5.76 41.65
CA PRO A 205 2.74 -6.62 42.70
C PRO A 205 2.92 -8.11 42.35
N GLU A 206 3.09 -8.93 43.37
CA GLU A 206 3.27 -10.37 43.20
C GLU A 206 2.05 -10.97 42.42
N GLY A 207 2.32 -11.76 41.39
CA GLY A 207 1.27 -12.38 40.55
C GLY A 207 0.82 -11.57 39.32
N VAL A 208 1.30 -10.33 39.15
CA VAL A 208 0.99 -9.53 37.97
C VAL A 208 2.00 -9.80 36.87
N LYS A 209 1.55 -10.34 35.74
CA LYS A 209 2.39 -10.49 34.52
C LYS A 209 2.56 -9.14 33.84
N PRO A 210 3.82 -8.67 33.60
CA PRO A 210 4.02 -7.43 32.89
C PRO A 210 3.54 -7.56 31.44
N ALA A 211 2.67 -6.67 31.01
CA ALA A 211 2.32 -6.49 29.61
C ALA A 211 2.93 -5.17 29.11
N SER A 212 3.68 -5.21 28.03
CA SER A 212 4.17 -4.02 27.37
C SER A 212 3.40 -3.82 26.06
N ILE A 213 2.58 -2.77 26.02
CA ILE A 213 1.89 -2.38 24.79
C ILE A 213 2.73 -1.29 24.13
N VAL A 214 3.40 -1.61 23.02
CA VAL A 214 4.11 -0.60 22.21
C VAL A 214 3.11 -0.05 21.19
N THR A 215 2.59 1.14 21.50
CA THR A 215 1.71 1.85 20.56
C THR A 215 2.48 3.01 19.93
N TYR A 216 2.35 3.17 18.63
CA TYR A 216 2.90 4.33 17.91
C TYR A 216 1.80 5.39 17.77
N PHE A 217 1.73 6.30 18.73
CA PHE A 217 0.84 7.46 18.63
C PHE A 217 1.65 8.68 18.14
N PRO A 218 1.46 9.14 16.91
CA PRO A 218 2.21 10.29 16.38
C PRO A 218 1.86 11.62 17.07
N ASN A 219 0.79 11.66 17.87
CA ASN A 219 0.26 12.85 18.51
C ASN A 219 0.31 12.79 20.05
N ILE A 220 1.35 12.24 20.62
CA ILE A 220 1.56 12.24 22.07
C ILE A 220 2.03 13.63 22.51
N ASP A 221 1.38 14.19 23.52
CA ASP A 221 1.92 15.34 24.23
C ASP A 221 3.13 14.92 25.07
N MET A 222 4.33 15.17 24.54
CA MET A 222 5.59 14.79 25.18
C MET A 222 5.82 15.50 26.51
N ALA A 223 5.23 16.68 26.74
CA ALA A 223 5.31 17.38 27.99
C ALA A 223 4.45 16.71 29.07
N ALA A 224 3.26 16.28 28.70
CA ALA A 224 2.40 15.50 29.59
C ALA A 224 2.96 14.10 29.88
N ALA A 225 3.60 13.48 28.90
CA ALA A 225 4.24 12.16 29.07
C ALA A 225 5.41 12.19 30.07
N LYS A 226 6.19 13.27 30.12
CA LYS A 226 7.26 13.47 31.14
C LYS A 226 6.74 13.46 32.57
N ASN A 227 5.47 13.85 32.76
CA ASN A 227 4.82 13.90 34.07
C ASN A 227 3.94 12.64 34.33
N GLY A 228 4.13 11.56 33.60
CA GLY A 228 3.38 10.32 33.76
C GLY A 228 1.92 10.42 33.33
N ARG A 229 1.51 11.46 32.62
CA ARG A 229 0.15 11.64 32.12
C ARG A 229 0.12 11.50 30.60
N PHE A 230 -0.65 10.55 30.10
CA PHE A 230 -0.90 10.43 28.67
C PHE A 230 -2.09 11.31 28.27
N ARG A 231 -1.86 12.25 27.38
CA ARG A 231 -2.93 12.98 26.66
C ARG A 231 -2.70 12.80 25.18
N SER A 232 -3.72 12.34 24.46
CA SER A 232 -3.78 12.50 23.01
C SER A 232 -4.12 13.95 22.69
N ARG A 233 -3.50 14.52 21.68
CA ARG A 233 -3.90 15.80 21.10
C ARG A 233 -5.05 15.60 20.15
#